data_7b531ff1af398e8b221f305e71b55a43
#
_entry.id   7b531ff1af398e8b221f305e71b55a43
#
_cell.length_a   1.000
_cell.length_b   1.000
_cell.length_c   1.000
_cell.angle_alpha   90.00
_cell.angle_beta   90.00
_cell.angle_gamma   90.00
#
_symmetry.space_group_name_H-M   'P 1'
#
loop_
_entity.id
_entity.type
_entity.pdbx_description
1 polymer ?
#
loop_
_entity_poly.entity_id
_entity_poly.type
_entity_poly.pdbx_seq_one_letter_code
_entity_poly.pdbx_strand_id
1 'polypeptide(L)'
;DFDLEEGSLDTSKLTRIIIDPLNSLSFKKEKDIKFKDTLVTILIDNSGSMRGKPISVAAICADILARTLERCSVKVEILGFTTKHWKGGQSREKWTNNQKPLLPGRLNDLRHIVYKSADTPWRQSKNNMGLMLKEGLLKENIDGEALKWAYNKILKRKEERKILMVISDGAPVDDSTLSTNPSDFLETNLKQVVKWIEKNSSVELL
;
A
#
# COMPACT_ATOMS: atom_id res chain seq x y z
N ASP A 1 3.67 10.29 31.96
CA ASP A 1 4.59 10.68 33.03
C ASP A 1 3.89 10.46 34.36
N PHE A 2 4.59 9.88 35.34
CA PHE A 2 4.11 9.56 36.69
C PHE A 2 4.97 10.31 37.71
N ASP A 3 4.55 10.28 38.97
CA ASP A 3 5.24 10.93 40.10
C ASP A 3 5.42 12.45 39.87
N LEU A 4 4.33 13.12 39.53
CA LEU A 4 4.29 14.56 39.33
C LEU A 4 3.62 15.26 40.52
N GLU A 5 3.93 16.55 40.65
CA GLU A 5 3.32 17.43 41.68
C GLU A 5 1.95 17.96 41.24
N GLU A 6 1.68 17.99 39.94
CA GLU A 6 0.43 18.48 39.35
C GLU A 6 -0.05 17.58 38.23
N GLY A 7 -1.36 17.42 38.07
CA GLY A 7 -1.99 16.63 37.01
C GLY A 7 -3.26 15.93 37.47
N SER A 8 -3.58 14.81 36.81
CA SER A 8 -4.65 13.91 37.26
C SER A 8 -4.13 12.97 38.33
N LEU A 9 -4.94 12.72 39.39
CA LEU A 9 -4.58 11.84 40.50
C LEU A 9 -4.29 10.42 39.99
N ASP A 10 -3.14 9.85 40.34
CA ASP A 10 -2.85 8.44 40.07
C ASP A 10 -3.56 7.55 41.08
N THR A 11 -4.67 6.94 40.69
CA THR A 11 -5.49 6.09 41.52
C THR A 11 -4.75 4.87 42.07
N SER A 12 -3.65 4.44 41.45
CA SER A 12 -2.82 3.34 41.95
C SER A 12 -2.04 3.73 43.23
N LYS A 13 -1.90 5.03 43.49
CA LYS A 13 -1.14 5.60 44.60
C LYS A 13 -2.01 6.21 45.72
N LEU A 14 -3.33 5.95 45.68
CA LEU A 14 -4.27 6.45 46.70
C LEU A 14 -3.85 6.08 48.13
N THR A 15 -3.36 4.89 48.35
CA THR A 15 -2.87 4.43 49.69
C THR A 15 -1.73 5.31 50.19
N ARG A 16 -0.85 5.78 49.33
CA ARG A 16 0.27 6.65 49.66
C ARG A 16 -0.19 8.03 50.08
N ILE A 17 -1.22 8.58 49.43
CA ILE A 17 -1.82 9.88 49.77
C ILE A 17 -2.51 9.85 51.12
N ILE A 18 -3.14 8.72 51.50
CA ILE A 18 -3.79 8.54 52.78
C ILE A 18 -2.76 8.46 53.91
N ILE A 19 -1.60 7.85 53.67
CA ILE A 19 -0.56 7.70 54.68
C ILE A 19 0.26 8.99 54.83
N ASP A 20 0.55 9.68 53.74
CA ASP A 20 1.32 10.93 53.71
C ASP A 20 0.68 11.95 52.78
N PRO A 21 -0.30 12.76 53.28
CA PRO A 21 -1.04 13.76 52.52
C PRO A 21 -0.16 14.89 51.94
N LEU A 22 1.04 15.09 52.49
CA LEU A 22 1.96 16.13 52.05
C LEU A 22 2.88 15.65 50.91
N ASN A 23 2.79 14.39 50.50
CA ASN A 23 3.56 13.85 49.39
C ASN A 23 2.96 14.28 48.05
N SER A 24 3.55 15.31 47.46
CA SER A 24 3.11 15.93 46.19
C SER A 24 3.27 15.04 44.95
N LEU A 25 4.07 13.96 45.04
CA LEU A 25 4.40 13.09 43.93
C LEU A 25 3.34 12.00 43.65
N SER A 26 2.07 12.37 43.64
CA SER A 26 0.96 11.41 43.45
C SER A 26 0.10 11.68 42.23
N PHE A 27 0.53 12.58 41.38
CA PHE A 27 -0.17 12.92 40.14
C PHE A 27 0.51 12.29 38.93
N LYS A 28 -0.30 12.03 37.90
CA LYS A 28 0.15 11.59 36.58
C LYS A 28 -0.31 12.57 35.52
N LYS A 29 0.50 12.77 34.49
CA LYS A 29 0.13 13.51 33.31
C LYS A 29 -0.06 12.53 32.16
N GLU A 30 -1.30 12.32 31.79
CA GLU A 30 -1.63 11.58 30.60
C GLU A 30 -1.41 12.53 29.43
N LYS A 31 -0.41 12.21 28.59
CA LYS A 31 -0.18 12.91 27.34
C LYS A 31 -0.97 12.15 26.28
N ASP A 32 -2.01 12.77 25.75
CA ASP A 32 -2.65 12.27 24.55
C ASP A 32 -1.57 12.21 23.46
N ILE A 33 -1.05 11.02 23.21
CA ILE A 33 -0.25 10.78 22.04
C ILE A 33 -1.27 10.80 20.88
N LYS A 34 -1.42 11.96 20.26
CA LYS A 34 -2.11 12.05 18.97
C LYS A 34 -1.27 11.23 18.02
N PHE A 35 -1.62 9.97 17.85
CA PHE A 35 -1.15 9.19 16.71
C PHE A 35 -1.55 9.99 15.48
N LYS A 36 -0.57 10.42 14.72
CA LYS A 36 -0.86 11.05 13.43
C LYS A 36 -1.76 10.11 12.68
N ASP A 37 -2.92 10.60 12.26
CA ASP A 37 -3.88 9.83 11.46
C ASP A 37 -3.13 9.31 10.22
N THR A 38 -2.78 8.02 10.26
CA THR A 38 -1.84 7.40 9.31
C THR A 38 -2.58 6.40 8.44
N LEU A 39 -2.34 6.47 7.14
CA LEU A 39 -2.76 5.47 6.16
C LEU A 39 -1.54 4.78 5.57
N VAL A 40 -1.54 3.46 5.60
CA VAL A 40 -0.59 2.61 4.88
C VAL A 40 -1.31 1.92 3.73
N THR A 41 -0.89 2.19 2.50
CA THR A 41 -1.37 1.50 1.29
C THR A 41 -0.30 0.51 0.85
N ILE A 42 -0.64 -0.77 0.80
CA ILE A 42 0.23 -1.84 0.33
C ILE A 42 -0.18 -2.19 -1.09
N LEU A 43 0.70 -1.96 -2.05
CA LEU A 43 0.53 -2.29 -3.46
C LEU A 43 1.30 -3.56 -3.80
N ILE A 44 0.60 -4.61 -4.19
CA ILE A 44 1.17 -5.94 -4.41
C ILE A 44 1.17 -6.27 -5.90
N ASP A 45 2.31 -6.69 -6.38
CA ASP A 45 2.46 -7.24 -7.72
C ASP A 45 1.76 -8.61 -7.83
N ASN A 46 0.86 -8.72 -8.79
CA ASN A 46 0.16 -9.95 -9.14
C ASN A 46 0.60 -10.43 -10.55
N SER A 47 1.89 -10.32 -10.85
CA SER A 47 2.48 -10.81 -12.10
C SER A 47 2.73 -12.33 -12.06
N GLY A 48 3.04 -12.88 -13.23
CA GLY A 48 3.31 -14.30 -13.39
C GLY A 48 4.55 -14.78 -12.65
N SER A 49 5.56 -13.93 -12.48
CA SER A 49 6.78 -14.20 -11.71
C SER A 49 6.49 -14.44 -10.22
N MET A 50 5.51 -13.72 -9.69
CA MET A 50 5.05 -13.90 -8.31
C MET A 50 4.38 -15.24 -8.04
N ARG A 51 4.11 -16.06 -9.06
CA ARG A 51 3.39 -17.33 -8.92
C ARG A 51 4.07 -18.28 -7.93
N GLY A 52 3.26 -18.93 -7.10
CA GLY A 52 3.71 -19.91 -6.12
C GLY A 52 4.13 -19.28 -4.79
N LYS A 53 5.39 -19.50 -4.38
CA LYS A 53 5.88 -19.05 -3.08
C LYS A 53 5.89 -17.53 -2.90
N PRO A 54 6.33 -16.70 -3.87
CA PRO A 54 6.38 -15.25 -3.68
C PRO A 54 5.01 -14.64 -3.35
N ILE A 55 3.97 -14.93 -4.14
CA ILE A 55 2.62 -14.38 -3.90
C ILE A 55 2.02 -14.88 -2.58
N SER A 56 2.33 -16.13 -2.19
CA SER A 56 1.87 -16.68 -0.91
C SER A 56 2.50 -15.95 0.27
N VAL A 57 3.80 -15.65 0.19
CA VAL A 57 4.52 -14.88 1.21
C VAL A 57 3.99 -13.45 1.25
N ALA A 58 3.81 -12.80 0.09
CA ALA A 58 3.25 -11.45 0.01
C ALA A 58 1.85 -11.37 0.64
N ALA A 59 0.98 -12.35 0.36
CA ALA A 59 -0.36 -12.41 0.96
C ALA A 59 -0.31 -12.58 2.48
N ILE A 60 0.56 -13.43 3.01
CA ILE A 60 0.75 -13.63 4.45
C ILE A 60 1.30 -12.35 5.10
N CYS A 61 2.31 -11.72 4.50
CA CYS A 61 2.87 -10.48 5.00
C CYS A 61 1.82 -9.36 5.03
N ALA A 62 1.03 -9.21 3.97
CA ALA A 62 -0.05 -8.23 3.91
C ALA A 62 -1.12 -8.48 4.97
N ASP A 63 -1.49 -9.75 5.22
CA ASP A 63 -2.43 -10.13 6.27
C ASP A 63 -1.90 -9.76 7.66
N ILE A 64 -0.66 -10.13 7.96
CA ILE A 64 -0.02 -9.81 9.26
C ILE A 64 0.08 -8.30 9.46
N LEU A 65 0.54 -7.57 8.45
CA LEU A 65 0.66 -6.10 8.50
C LEU A 65 -0.70 -5.44 8.72
N ALA A 66 -1.72 -5.84 7.96
CA ALA A 66 -3.07 -5.28 8.12
C ALA A 66 -3.62 -5.49 9.53
N ARG A 67 -3.48 -6.70 10.06
CA ARG A 67 -3.92 -7.02 11.44
C ARG A 67 -3.18 -6.22 12.51
N THR A 68 -1.87 -6.10 12.35
CA THR A 68 -1.01 -5.41 13.34
C THR A 68 -1.23 -3.91 13.30
N LEU A 69 -1.25 -3.31 12.13
CA LEU A 69 -1.43 -1.87 11.95
C LEU A 69 -2.82 -1.40 12.39
N GLU A 70 -3.88 -2.16 12.08
CA GLU A 70 -5.23 -1.82 12.56
C GLU A 70 -5.34 -1.86 14.10
N ARG A 71 -4.62 -2.78 14.77
CA ARG A 71 -4.53 -2.80 16.25
C ARG A 71 -3.87 -1.54 16.81
N CYS A 72 -2.99 -0.92 16.01
CA CYS A 72 -2.34 0.34 16.34
C CYS A 72 -3.15 1.57 15.86
N SER A 73 -4.42 1.40 15.50
CA SER A 73 -5.29 2.46 14.97
C SER A 73 -4.78 3.11 13.69
N VAL A 74 -3.95 2.41 12.91
CA VAL A 74 -3.47 2.81 11.59
C VAL A 74 -4.41 2.24 10.54
N LYS A 75 -4.88 3.07 9.61
CA LYS A 75 -5.68 2.59 8.48
C LYS A 75 -4.80 1.87 7.48
N VAL A 76 -5.29 0.75 6.95
CA VAL A 76 -4.57 -0.06 5.97
C VAL A 76 -5.41 -0.30 4.75
N GLU A 77 -4.83 -0.07 3.58
CA GLU A 77 -5.39 -0.41 2.28
C GLU A 77 -4.49 -1.43 1.60
N ILE A 78 -5.08 -2.45 0.96
CA ILE A 78 -4.33 -3.48 0.22
C ILE A 78 -4.83 -3.50 -1.21
N LEU A 79 -3.92 -3.21 -2.11
CA LEU A 79 -4.13 -3.11 -3.54
C LEU A 79 -3.30 -4.15 -4.27
N GLY A 80 -3.74 -4.54 -5.44
CA GLY A 80 -2.97 -5.40 -6.34
C GLY A 80 -3.02 -4.89 -7.76
N PHE A 81 -2.03 -5.26 -8.55
CA PHE A 81 -1.99 -4.89 -9.95
C PHE A 81 -1.44 -6.03 -10.82
N THR A 82 -1.95 -6.11 -12.02
CA THR A 82 -1.52 -7.01 -13.09
C THR A 82 -2.12 -6.53 -14.41
N THR A 83 -1.94 -7.26 -15.49
CA THR A 83 -2.65 -7.03 -16.74
C THR A 83 -3.86 -7.94 -16.89
N LYS A 84 -4.76 -7.64 -17.83
CA LYS A 84 -5.93 -8.49 -18.12
C LYS A 84 -5.54 -9.69 -18.98
N HIS A 85 -4.56 -9.52 -19.83
CA HIS A 85 -4.15 -10.49 -20.85
C HIS A 85 -2.63 -10.72 -20.81
N TRP A 86 -2.17 -11.87 -21.28
CA TRP A 86 -0.75 -12.18 -21.40
C TRP A 86 -0.08 -11.50 -22.60
N LYS A 87 -0.81 -11.17 -23.64
CA LYS A 87 -0.26 -10.62 -24.90
C LYS A 87 -1.13 -9.52 -25.47
N GLY A 88 -1.33 -8.47 -24.70
CA GLY A 88 -2.10 -7.33 -25.18
C GLY A 88 -3.56 -7.35 -24.70
N GLY A 89 -4.48 -7.00 -25.57
CA GLY A 89 -5.90 -6.84 -25.27
C GLY A 89 -6.50 -5.78 -26.17
N GLN A 90 -7.55 -5.10 -25.71
CA GLN A 90 -8.21 -4.05 -26.50
C GLN A 90 -7.25 -2.91 -26.89
N SER A 91 -6.28 -2.59 -26.04
CA SER A 91 -5.26 -1.58 -26.32
C SER A 91 -4.43 -1.97 -27.55
N ARG A 92 -4.02 -3.24 -27.65
CA ARG A 92 -3.27 -3.77 -28.79
C ARG A 92 -4.13 -3.88 -30.05
N GLU A 93 -5.39 -4.28 -29.92
CA GLU A 93 -6.34 -4.34 -31.04
C GLU A 93 -6.55 -2.95 -31.64
N LYS A 94 -6.78 -1.93 -30.81
CA LYS A 94 -6.90 -0.53 -31.25
C LYS A 94 -5.65 -0.06 -31.99
N TRP A 95 -4.47 -0.37 -31.48
CA TRP A 95 -3.21 -0.03 -32.14
C TRP A 95 -3.07 -0.72 -33.50
N THR A 96 -3.44 -2.00 -33.59
CA THR A 96 -3.40 -2.77 -34.84
C THR A 96 -4.35 -2.18 -35.87
N ASN A 97 -5.56 -1.83 -35.48
CA ASN A 97 -6.57 -1.23 -36.33
C ASN A 97 -6.20 0.20 -36.78
N ASN A 98 -5.38 0.88 -36.00
CA ASN A 98 -4.94 2.25 -36.24
C ASN A 98 -3.60 2.31 -37.00
N GLN A 99 -3.35 1.36 -37.93
CA GLN A 99 -2.18 1.29 -38.78
C GLN A 99 -0.82 1.17 -38.06
N LYS A 100 -0.81 0.70 -36.81
CA LYS A 100 0.40 0.42 -36.02
C LYS A 100 1.38 1.60 -35.95
N PRO A 101 0.99 2.76 -35.41
CA PRO A 101 1.90 3.89 -35.26
C PRO A 101 3.14 3.49 -34.45
N LEU A 102 4.29 4.13 -34.76
CA LEU A 102 5.54 3.91 -34.03
C LEU A 102 5.45 4.42 -32.60
N LEU A 103 6.13 3.73 -31.67
CA LEU A 103 6.19 4.08 -30.24
C LEU A 103 4.80 4.30 -29.59
N PRO A 104 3.94 3.29 -29.64
CA PRO A 104 2.54 3.43 -29.22
C PRO A 104 2.38 3.61 -27.69
N GLY A 105 3.43 3.36 -26.93
CA GLY A 105 3.34 3.28 -25.48
C GLY A 105 2.76 1.92 -25.02
N ARG A 106 1.99 1.91 -23.94
CA ARG A 106 1.39 0.68 -23.39
C ARG A 106 0.39 0.03 -24.34
N LEU A 107 0.56 -1.27 -24.56
CA LEU A 107 -0.29 -2.09 -25.45
C LEU A 107 -1.04 -3.22 -24.73
N ASN A 108 -1.14 -3.19 -23.41
CA ASN A 108 -1.92 -4.15 -22.66
C ASN A 108 -2.98 -3.45 -21.77
N ASP A 109 -4.05 -4.16 -21.46
CA ASP A 109 -5.11 -3.64 -20.59
C ASP A 109 -4.75 -3.89 -19.13
N LEU A 110 -4.84 -2.86 -18.30
CA LEU A 110 -4.52 -2.95 -16.88
C LEU A 110 -5.64 -3.60 -16.08
N ARG A 111 -5.26 -4.30 -15.02
CA ARG A 111 -6.16 -4.79 -13.98
C ARG A 111 -5.64 -4.33 -12.64
N HIS A 112 -6.36 -3.41 -12.04
CA HIS A 112 -6.12 -2.92 -10.69
C HIS A 112 -7.16 -3.53 -9.74
N ILE A 113 -6.72 -4.05 -8.61
CA ILE A 113 -7.53 -4.82 -7.68
C ILE A 113 -7.49 -4.15 -6.31
N VAL A 114 -8.64 -4.05 -5.66
CA VAL A 114 -8.74 -3.61 -4.27
C VAL A 114 -9.10 -4.83 -3.42
N TYR A 115 -8.12 -5.38 -2.72
CA TYR A 115 -8.34 -6.50 -1.80
C TYR A 115 -8.94 -6.04 -0.48
N LYS A 116 -8.47 -4.88 0.01
CA LYS A 116 -8.98 -4.23 1.21
C LYS A 116 -8.96 -2.72 1.03
N SER A 117 -10.09 -2.07 1.21
CA SER A 117 -10.14 -0.61 1.27
C SER A 117 -9.73 -0.10 2.65
N ALA A 118 -9.27 1.16 2.72
CA ALA A 118 -8.83 1.78 3.96
C ALA A 118 -9.91 1.83 5.06
N ASP A 119 -11.17 1.97 4.67
CA ASP A 119 -12.29 2.11 5.61
C ASP A 119 -12.95 0.77 5.96
N THR A 120 -12.58 -0.31 5.30
CA THR A 120 -13.11 -1.65 5.59
C THR A 120 -12.24 -2.34 6.64
N PRO A 121 -12.78 -2.80 7.77
CA PRO A 121 -12.02 -3.55 8.77
C PRO A 121 -11.42 -4.84 8.19
N TRP A 122 -10.22 -5.20 8.66
CA TRP A 122 -9.54 -6.43 8.23
C TRP A 122 -10.42 -7.68 8.32
N ARG A 123 -11.22 -7.81 9.39
CA ARG A 123 -12.10 -8.98 9.58
C ARG A 123 -13.07 -9.22 8.42
N GLN A 124 -13.53 -8.16 7.77
CA GLN A 124 -14.42 -8.26 6.60
C GLN A 124 -13.66 -8.59 5.32
N SER A 125 -12.40 -8.18 5.23
CA SER A 125 -11.58 -8.30 4.01
C SER A 125 -10.66 -9.52 4.00
N LYS A 126 -10.50 -10.24 5.12
CA LYS A 126 -9.54 -11.34 5.25
C LYS A 126 -9.67 -12.41 4.16
N ASN A 127 -10.90 -12.73 3.75
CA ASN A 127 -11.15 -13.74 2.72
C ASN A 127 -10.68 -13.28 1.33
N ASN A 128 -10.59 -11.96 1.10
CA ASN A 128 -10.13 -11.41 -0.17
C ASN A 128 -8.65 -11.65 -0.40
N MET A 129 -7.86 -11.83 0.68
CA MET A 129 -6.44 -12.15 0.54
C MET A 129 -6.22 -13.48 -0.19
N GLY A 130 -7.14 -14.44 -0.01
CA GLY A 130 -7.12 -15.71 -0.75
C GLY A 130 -7.30 -15.56 -2.26
N LEU A 131 -7.90 -14.46 -2.73
CA LEU A 131 -8.03 -14.19 -4.16
C LEU A 131 -6.70 -13.94 -4.84
N MET A 132 -5.67 -13.49 -4.11
CA MET A 132 -4.30 -13.34 -4.64
C MET A 132 -3.73 -14.66 -5.15
N LEU A 133 -4.15 -15.77 -4.54
CA LEU A 133 -3.68 -17.13 -4.86
C LEU A 133 -4.48 -17.77 -6.00
N LYS A 134 -5.49 -17.07 -6.54
CA LYS A 134 -6.35 -17.61 -7.59
C LYS A 134 -5.58 -17.80 -8.88
N GLU A 135 -5.53 -19.03 -9.39
CA GLU A 135 -4.96 -19.33 -10.69
C GLU A 135 -5.66 -18.53 -11.81
N GLY A 136 -4.87 -18.07 -12.77
CA GLY A 136 -5.35 -17.25 -13.88
C GLY A 136 -5.49 -15.75 -13.59
N LEU A 137 -5.33 -15.32 -12.32
CA LEU A 137 -5.26 -13.90 -12.00
C LEU A 137 -3.91 -13.30 -12.40
N LEU A 138 -2.84 -14.01 -12.11
CA LEU A 138 -1.46 -13.58 -12.33
C LEU A 138 -1.14 -13.51 -13.83
N LYS A 139 -0.69 -12.34 -14.30
CA LYS A 139 -0.37 -12.05 -15.70
C LYS A 139 0.95 -11.29 -15.80
N GLU A 140 0.99 -10.25 -16.61
CA GLU A 140 2.15 -9.36 -16.76
C GLU A 140 2.04 -8.15 -15.83
N ASN A 141 3.10 -7.38 -15.66
CA ASN A 141 3.16 -6.24 -14.75
C ASN A 141 3.59 -4.94 -15.42
N ILE A 142 2.87 -3.86 -15.12
CA ILE A 142 3.17 -2.49 -15.57
C ILE A 142 3.18 -1.60 -14.35
N ASP A 143 4.31 -1.59 -13.64
CA ASP A 143 4.48 -1.05 -12.29
C ASP A 143 4.30 0.46 -12.24
N GLY A 144 4.84 1.20 -13.22
CA GLY A 144 4.77 2.66 -13.22
C GLY A 144 3.33 3.19 -13.23
N GLU A 145 2.45 2.61 -14.06
CA GLU A 145 1.03 3.01 -14.08
C GLU A 145 0.28 2.52 -12.84
N ALA A 146 0.62 1.35 -12.30
CA ALA A 146 0.06 0.82 -11.07
C ALA A 146 0.42 1.70 -9.87
N LEU A 147 1.68 2.12 -9.77
CA LEU A 147 2.16 3.02 -8.73
C LEU A 147 1.44 4.38 -8.81
N LYS A 148 1.30 4.94 -10.01
CA LYS A 148 0.56 6.19 -10.24
C LYS A 148 -0.91 6.07 -9.85
N TRP A 149 -1.54 4.93 -10.14
CA TRP A 149 -2.92 4.66 -9.72
C TRP A 149 -3.06 4.61 -8.20
N ALA A 150 -2.20 3.85 -7.50
CA ALA A 150 -2.20 3.77 -6.05
C ALA A 150 -1.93 5.13 -5.40
N TYR A 151 -0.97 5.89 -5.93
CA TYR A 151 -0.66 7.25 -5.51
C TYR A 151 -1.88 8.19 -5.64
N ASN A 152 -2.55 8.20 -6.78
CA ASN A 152 -3.76 9.02 -6.99
C ASN A 152 -4.89 8.61 -6.04
N LYS A 153 -4.94 7.38 -5.62
CA LYS A 153 -5.93 6.87 -4.67
C LYS A 153 -5.64 7.34 -3.25
N ILE A 154 -4.39 7.25 -2.82
CA ILE A 154 -3.95 7.67 -1.48
C ILE A 154 -4.02 9.21 -1.31
N LEU A 155 -3.80 9.98 -2.37
CA LEU A 155 -3.92 11.44 -2.33
C LEU A 155 -5.32 11.93 -1.96
N LYS A 156 -6.36 11.21 -2.37
CA LYS A 156 -7.77 11.57 -2.07
C LYS A 156 -8.13 11.35 -0.61
N ARG A 157 -7.23 10.78 0.17
CA ARG A 157 -7.45 10.46 1.59
C ARG A 157 -7.13 11.67 2.47
N LYS A 158 -7.80 11.75 3.62
CA LYS A 158 -7.71 12.87 4.58
C LYS A 158 -6.60 12.68 5.62
N GLU A 159 -6.08 11.46 5.74
CA GLU A 159 -5.06 11.11 6.72
C GLU A 159 -3.82 12.02 6.57
N GLU A 160 -3.23 12.43 7.69
CA GLU A 160 -2.08 13.34 7.70
C GLU A 160 -0.81 12.68 7.16
N ARG A 161 -0.56 11.43 7.60
CA ARG A 161 0.60 10.65 7.15
C ARG A 161 0.15 9.57 6.18
N LYS A 162 0.81 9.50 5.04
CA LYS A 162 0.48 8.58 3.95
C LYS A 162 1.72 7.81 3.54
N ILE A 163 1.66 6.49 3.66
CA ILE A 163 2.75 5.59 3.31
C ILE A 163 2.26 4.69 2.18
N LEU A 164 3.01 4.63 1.08
CA LEU A 164 2.77 3.74 -0.04
C LEU A 164 3.90 2.71 -0.11
N MET A 165 3.59 1.47 0.27
CA MET A 165 4.52 0.34 0.23
C MET A 165 4.27 -0.50 -1.00
N VAL A 166 5.31 -0.82 -1.75
CA VAL A 166 5.24 -1.66 -2.95
C VAL A 166 5.93 -3.00 -2.69
N ILE A 167 5.26 -4.09 -3.02
CA ILE A 167 5.79 -5.45 -2.94
C ILE A 167 5.80 -6.03 -4.35
N SER A 168 6.99 -6.18 -4.93
CA SER A 168 7.24 -6.77 -6.24
C SER A 168 8.50 -7.63 -6.19
N ASP A 169 8.64 -8.58 -7.10
CA ASP A 169 9.76 -9.51 -7.19
C ASP A 169 10.76 -9.17 -8.32
N GLY A 170 10.53 -8.10 -9.08
CA GLY A 170 11.43 -7.78 -10.17
C GLY A 170 11.08 -6.54 -10.98
N ALA A 171 11.58 -6.53 -12.20
CA ALA A 171 11.38 -5.46 -13.17
C ALA A 171 10.00 -5.57 -13.84
N PRO A 172 9.43 -4.43 -14.29
CA PRO A 172 8.19 -4.44 -15.05
C PRO A 172 8.36 -5.13 -16.41
N VAL A 173 7.47 -6.09 -16.68
CA VAL A 173 7.49 -6.87 -17.93
C VAL A 173 6.09 -6.95 -18.53
N ASP A 174 5.96 -6.49 -19.77
CA ASP A 174 4.79 -6.69 -20.63
C ASP A 174 5.25 -6.89 -22.06
N ASP A 175 5.14 -8.13 -22.54
CA ASP A 175 5.63 -8.54 -23.87
C ASP A 175 5.02 -7.70 -24.99
N SER A 176 3.75 -7.36 -24.87
CA SER A 176 3.05 -6.57 -25.87
C SER A 176 3.59 -5.15 -25.99
N THR A 177 3.91 -4.53 -24.88
CA THR A 177 4.47 -3.18 -24.81
C THR A 177 5.94 -3.18 -25.24
N LEU A 178 6.74 -4.13 -24.72
CA LEU A 178 8.18 -4.20 -24.99
C LEU A 178 8.50 -4.61 -26.43
N SER A 179 7.59 -5.33 -27.11
CA SER A 179 7.79 -5.70 -28.54
C SER A 179 7.73 -4.53 -29.53
N THR A 180 7.22 -3.37 -29.10
CA THR A 180 6.96 -2.22 -29.96
C THR A 180 7.55 -0.90 -29.46
N ASN A 181 8.11 -0.91 -28.27
CA ASN A 181 8.78 0.21 -27.63
C ASN A 181 10.23 -0.17 -27.30
N PRO A 182 11.09 0.78 -26.90
CA PRO A 182 12.42 0.47 -26.37
C PRO A 182 12.36 -0.53 -25.21
N SER A 183 13.37 -1.38 -25.09
CA SER A 183 13.43 -2.44 -24.07
C SER A 183 13.41 -1.91 -22.64
N ASP A 184 13.85 -0.68 -22.43
CA ASP A 184 13.86 0.00 -21.11
C ASP A 184 12.63 0.88 -20.86
N PHE A 185 11.64 0.87 -21.76
CA PHE A 185 10.47 1.75 -21.71
C PHE A 185 9.71 1.66 -20.37
N LEU A 186 9.39 0.46 -19.90
CA LEU A 186 8.64 0.25 -18.66
C LEU A 186 9.49 0.58 -17.43
N GLU A 187 10.76 0.22 -17.43
CA GLU A 187 11.69 0.52 -16.34
C GLU A 187 11.94 2.04 -16.22
N THR A 188 12.14 2.70 -17.35
CA THR A 188 12.32 4.15 -17.41
C THR A 188 11.06 4.87 -16.89
N ASN A 189 9.87 4.39 -17.27
CA ASN A 189 8.60 4.92 -16.78
C ASN A 189 8.47 4.76 -15.27
N LEU A 190 8.77 3.58 -14.73
CA LEU A 190 8.76 3.33 -13.27
C LEU A 190 9.70 4.29 -12.54
N LYS A 191 10.95 4.40 -12.99
CA LYS A 191 11.96 5.31 -12.40
C LYS A 191 11.51 6.78 -12.42
N GLN A 192 10.86 7.20 -13.49
CA GLN A 192 10.31 8.56 -13.60
C GLN A 192 9.17 8.79 -12.59
N VAL A 193 8.25 7.85 -12.47
CA VAL A 193 7.12 7.93 -11.53
C VAL A 193 7.60 7.95 -10.08
N VAL A 194 8.54 7.08 -9.71
CA VAL A 194 9.15 7.04 -8.37
C VAL A 194 9.77 8.39 -8.04
N LYS A 195 10.69 8.89 -8.87
CA LYS A 195 11.35 10.19 -8.68
C LYS A 195 10.35 11.34 -8.59
N TRP A 196 9.28 11.27 -9.37
CA TRP A 196 8.27 12.32 -9.35
C TRP A 196 7.48 12.32 -8.02
N ILE A 197 7.09 11.14 -7.52
CA ILE A 197 6.40 11.01 -6.23
C ILE A 197 7.29 11.51 -5.09
N GLU A 198 8.52 11.05 -5.02
CA GLU A 198 9.47 11.44 -3.97
C GLU A 198 9.74 12.95 -3.95
N LYS A 199 9.83 13.58 -5.13
CA LYS A 199 10.17 15.00 -5.26
C LYS A 199 8.97 15.93 -5.02
N ASN A 200 7.75 15.50 -5.39
CA ASN A 200 6.59 16.39 -5.49
C ASN A 200 5.47 16.06 -4.50
N SER A 201 5.68 15.12 -3.58
CA SER A 201 4.64 14.76 -2.63
C SER A 201 5.17 14.50 -1.22
N SER A 202 4.25 14.53 -0.26
CA SER A 202 4.48 14.14 1.14
C SER A 202 4.21 12.66 1.39
N VAL A 203 3.91 11.88 0.35
CA VAL A 203 3.69 10.43 0.46
C VAL A 203 5.04 9.75 0.62
N GLU A 204 5.19 9.00 1.71
CA GLU A 204 6.39 8.18 1.94
C GLU A 204 6.30 6.92 1.07
N LEU A 205 7.27 6.72 0.18
CA LEU A 205 7.35 5.55 -0.70
C LEU A 205 8.36 4.55 -0.13
N LEU A 206 7.94 3.27 -0.04
CA LEU A 206 8.73 2.16 0.49
C LEU A 206 8.71 0.97 -0.50
#